data_a11a250a8839adb4135a43b41a7fb351
#
_entry.id   a11a250a8839adb4135a43b41a7fb351
#
_cell.length_a   1.000
_cell.length_b   1.000
_cell.length_c   1.000
_cell.angle_alpha   90.00
_cell.angle_beta   90.00
_cell.angle_gamma   90.00
#
_symmetry.space_group_name_H-M   'P 1'
#
loop_
_entity.id
_entity.type
_entity.pdbx_description
1 polymer ?
#
loop_
_entity_poly.entity_id
_entity_poly.type
_entity_poly.pdbx_seq_one_letter_code
_entity_poly.pdbx_strand_id
1 'polypeptide(L)'
;ILVQRVSGDNYNKDYYPHIAGVGNSSNLYVWDENIDMNAGMLRMVFGLGTRAVDRTVGDYAKIVSLDNPLRIPPINYKDQRKFSQHYVDVLSLEQNKLITKSIDELISNDIKADKELFATIDQQALARMRELGLDSSQAPYILDFKKLLGKTKFPTLMRDILATLSKVYNYPVDIEFTANFKSDNSFKINLLQCRPLQTRGLGKPVKVPELT
;
A
#
# COMPACT_ATOMS: atom_id res chain seq x y z
N ILE A 1 -15.06 5.94 23.50
CA ILE A 1 -13.82 6.41 22.86
C ILE A 1 -12.89 5.20 22.74
N LEU A 2 -12.41 4.88 21.55
CA LEU A 2 -11.40 3.86 21.31
C LEU A 2 -10.02 4.52 21.29
N VAL A 3 -9.09 4.01 22.10
CA VAL A 3 -7.69 4.45 22.10
C VAL A 3 -6.81 3.26 21.73
N GLN A 4 -6.05 3.38 20.68
CA GLN A 4 -5.13 2.33 20.20
C GLN A 4 -3.70 2.87 20.15
N ARG A 5 -2.75 1.99 20.47
CA ARG A 5 -1.34 2.30 20.20
C ARG A 5 -1.11 2.35 18.70
N VAL A 6 -0.46 3.40 18.22
CA VAL A 6 -0.03 3.48 16.82
C VAL A 6 0.92 2.32 16.52
N SER A 7 0.61 1.58 15.46
CA SER A 7 1.47 0.48 14.99
C SER A 7 2.63 1.03 14.17
N GLY A 8 3.83 0.55 14.43
CA GLY A 8 5.06 0.98 13.76
C GLY A 8 6.31 0.55 14.53
N ASP A 9 7.44 1.10 14.13
CA ASP A 9 8.72 0.99 14.83
C ASP A 9 9.50 2.30 14.74
N ASN A 10 10.55 2.44 15.54
CA ASN A 10 11.42 3.61 15.57
C ASN A 10 12.49 3.49 14.48
N TYR A 11 12.57 4.52 13.64
CA TYR A 11 13.60 4.71 12.64
C TYR A 11 14.24 6.07 12.86
N ASN A 12 15.38 6.08 13.53
CA ASN A 12 16.03 7.32 14.00
C ASN A 12 15.08 8.19 14.85
N LYS A 13 14.64 9.32 14.30
CA LYS A 13 13.77 10.31 14.96
C LYS A 13 12.30 10.17 14.58
N ASP A 14 11.96 9.17 13.77
CA ASP A 14 10.62 8.96 13.21
C ASP A 14 10.06 7.62 13.67
N TYR A 15 8.73 7.58 13.84
CA TYR A 15 7.99 6.36 14.15
C TYR A 15 6.90 6.11 13.11
N TYR A 16 6.97 4.96 12.44
CA TYR A 16 6.00 4.57 11.40
C TYR A 16 6.06 3.06 11.12
N PRO A 17 5.02 2.45 10.52
CA PRO A 17 5.12 1.11 9.95
C PRO A 17 5.76 1.17 8.56
N HIS A 18 6.39 0.09 8.09
CA HIS A 18 6.86 0.04 6.69
C HIS A 18 5.71 0.11 5.71
N ILE A 19 4.59 -0.53 6.03
CA ILE A 19 3.39 -0.53 5.21
C ILE A 19 2.18 -0.28 6.09
N ALA A 20 1.29 0.55 5.60
CA ALA A 20 -0.07 0.66 6.09
C ALA A 20 -1.05 0.63 4.91
N GLY A 21 -2.27 0.22 5.17
CA GLY A 21 -3.25 0.20 4.10
C GLY A 21 -4.60 -0.34 4.50
N VAL A 22 -5.45 -0.40 3.49
CA VAL A 22 -6.76 -1.05 3.57
C VAL A 22 -6.79 -2.27 2.65
N GLY A 23 -7.52 -3.30 3.07
CA GLY A 23 -7.73 -4.51 2.29
C GLY A 23 -9.21 -4.81 2.17
N ASN A 24 -9.68 -5.09 0.97
CA ASN A 24 -11.06 -5.48 0.72
C ASN A 24 -11.10 -6.94 0.26
N SER A 25 -11.97 -7.75 0.84
CA SER A 25 -12.15 -9.14 0.42
C SER A 25 -12.83 -9.29 -0.94
N SER A 26 -13.37 -8.20 -1.49
CA SER A 26 -13.87 -8.12 -2.86
C SER A 26 -13.15 -6.99 -3.59
N ASN A 27 -12.57 -7.27 -4.76
CA ASN A 27 -11.89 -6.26 -5.56
C ASN A 27 -12.91 -5.36 -6.25
N LEU A 28 -12.93 -4.08 -5.87
CA LEU A 28 -13.83 -3.07 -6.43
C LEU A 28 -13.22 -2.31 -7.62
N TYR A 29 -11.93 -2.55 -7.92
CA TYR A 29 -11.20 -1.89 -9.00
C TYR A 29 -10.89 -2.91 -10.09
N VAL A 30 -11.84 -3.10 -11.00
CA VAL A 30 -11.69 -4.02 -12.14
C VAL A 30 -11.30 -3.19 -13.36
N TRP A 31 -10.00 -3.16 -13.68
CA TRP A 31 -9.46 -2.48 -14.87
C TRP A 31 -9.08 -3.46 -15.99
N ASP A 32 -9.25 -4.75 -15.76
CA ASP A 32 -8.94 -5.86 -16.66
C ASP A 32 -9.97 -6.95 -16.45
N GLU A 33 -10.53 -7.49 -17.53
CA GLU A 33 -11.56 -8.52 -17.50
C GLU A 33 -11.13 -9.84 -16.83
N ASN A 34 -9.83 -10.10 -16.76
CA ASN A 34 -9.27 -11.29 -16.12
C ASN A 34 -9.03 -11.12 -14.61
N ILE A 35 -9.48 -10.02 -14.00
CA ILE A 35 -9.37 -9.82 -12.55
C ILE A 35 -10.45 -10.66 -11.84
N ASP A 36 -10.00 -11.57 -10.97
CA ASP A 36 -10.91 -12.24 -10.04
C ASP A 36 -11.28 -11.30 -8.88
N MET A 37 -12.48 -10.78 -8.92
CA MET A 37 -12.99 -9.90 -7.87
C MET A 37 -13.02 -10.55 -6.48
N ASN A 38 -13.15 -11.88 -6.40
CA ASN A 38 -13.23 -12.60 -5.13
C ASN A 38 -11.86 -12.84 -4.48
N ALA A 39 -10.78 -12.64 -5.22
CA ALA A 39 -9.44 -12.73 -4.66
C ALA A 39 -9.11 -11.57 -3.69
N GLY A 40 -9.89 -10.50 -3.74
CA GLY A 40 -9.69 -9.30 -2.94
C GLY A 40 -8.64 -8.35 -3.51
N MET A 41 -8.44 -7.26 -2.78
CA MET A 41 -7.49 -6.22 -3.16
C MET A 41 -6.88 -5.53 -1.95
N LEU A 42 -5.72 -4.89 -2.18
CA LEU A 42 -5.11 -3.98 -1.21
C LEU A 42 -4.97 -2.59 -1.81
N ARG A 43 -5.07 -1.60 -0.94
CA ARG A 43 -4.64 -0.24 -1.19
C ARG A 43 -3.61 0.09 -0.10
N MET A 44 -2.35 0.25 -0.47
CA MET A 44 -1.25 0.31 0.47
C MET A 44 -0.28 1.46 0.21
N VAL A 45 0.34 1.93 1.27
CA VAL A 45 1.33 3.02 1.28
C VAL A 45 2.52 2.64 2.15
N PHE A 46 3.65 3.29 1.94
CA PHE A 46 4.76 3.30 2.87
C PHE A 46 4.51 4.36 3.96
N GLY A 47 4.83 4.04 5.24
CA GLY A 47 4.57 4.92 6.37
C GLY A 47 3.18 4.76 6.99
N LEU A 48 2.67 5.81 7.61
CA LEU A 48 1.35 5.82 8.23
C LEU A 48 0.23 5.75 7.20
N GLY A 49 -0.89 5.15 7.60
CA GLY A 49 -2.02 4.83 6.71
C GLY A 49 -2.86 6.02 6.22
N THR A 50 -2.57 7.23 6.66
CA THR A 50 -3.30 8.46 6.29
C THR A 50 -3.48 8.60 4.78
N ARG A 51 -2.39 8.39 4.01
CA ARG A 51 -2.41 8.47 2.53
C ARG A 51 -3.03 7.27 1.83
N ALA A 52 -3.33 6.19 2.56
CA ALA A 52 -4.07 5.07 2.00
C ALA A 52 -5.58 5.34 1.95
N VAL A 53 -6.11 6.18 2.84
CA VAL A 53 -7.53 6.48 2.97
C VAL A 53 -7.87 7.85 2.40
N ASP A 54 -7.02 8.85 2.59
CA ASP A 54 -7.23 10.20 2.08
C ASP A 54 -6.76 10.33 0.62
N ARG A 55 -7.54 11.07 -0.18
CA ARG A 55 -7.15 11.44 -1.54
C ARG A 55 -6.29 12.70 -1.48
N THR A 56 -4.98 12.50 -1.51
CA THR A 56 -4.02 13.60 -1.60
C THR A 56 -3.73 13.89 -3.07
N VAL A 57 -3.77 15.15 -3.47
CA VAL A 57 -3.49 15.55 -4.86
C VAL A 57 -2.01 15.28 -5.17
N GLY A 58 -1.77 14.54 -6.25
CA GLY A 58 -0.40 14.25 -6.73
C GLY A 58 0.33 13.13 -5.99
N ASP A 59 -0.35 12.43 -5.08
CA ASP A 59 0.23 11.30 -4.34
C ASP A 59 -0.73 10.10 -4.34
N TYR A 60 -0.24 8.90 -4.59
CA TYR A 60 -1.08 7.74 -4.90
C TYR A 60 -0.70 6.50 -4.11
N ALA A 61 -1.68 5.94 -3.43
CA ALA A 61 -1.52 4.61 -2.83
C ALA A 61 -1.40 3.53 -3.91
N LYS A 62 -0.60 2.51 -3.64
CA LYS A 62 -0.49 1.34 -4.51
C LYS A 62 -1.75 0.49 -4.42
N ILE A 63 -2.41 0.28 -5.55
CA ILE A 63 -3.52 -0.66 -5.68
C ILE A 63 -2.96 -2.01 -6.15
N VAL A 64 -3.33 -3.07 -5.44
CA VAL A 64 -2.87 -4.44 -5.67
C VAL A 64 -4.08 -5.36 -5.78
N SER A 65 -4.22 -6.05 -6.91
CA SER A 65 -5.20 -7.13 -7.04
C SER A 65 -4.60 -8.43 -6.52
N LEU A 66 -5.26 -9.12 -5.59
CA LEU A 66 -4.69 -10.29 -4.92
C LEU A 66 -4.79 -11.60 -5.73
N ASP A 67 -5.48 -11.59 -6.87
CA ASP A 67 -5.42 -12.67 -7.86
C ASP A 67 -4.05 -12.71 -8.56
N ASN A 68 -3.50 -11.53 -8.89
CA ASN A 68 -2.18 -11.36 -9.47
C ASN A 68 -1.54 -10.07 -8.94
N PRO A 69 -0.78 -10.15 -7.84
CA PRO A 69 -0.22 -8.97 -7.15
C PRO A 69 0.74 -8.12 -7.97
N LEU A 70 1.33 -8.67 -9.04
CA LEU A 70 2.21 -7.94 -9.94
C LEU A 70 1.49 -7.32 -11.14
N ARG A 71 0.18 -7.60 -11.30
CA ARG A 71 -0.62 -6.97 -12.36
C ARG A 71 -0.72 -5.47 -12.11
N ILE A 72 -0.36 -4.70 -13.11
CA ILE A 72 -0.46 -3.24 -13.10
C ILE A 72 -1.44 -2.80 -14.19
N PRO A 73 -2.19 -1.70 -13.98
CA PRO A 73 -2.92 -1.08 -15.06
C PRO A 73 -1.99 -0.77 -16.26
N PRO A 74 -2.50 -0.72 -17.49
CA PRO A 74 -1.72 -0.38 -18.69
C PRO A 74 -1.31 1.09 -18.65
N ILE A 75 -0.22 1.39 -17.93
CA ILE A 75 0.35 2.73 -17.80
C ILE A 75 1.77 2.76 -18.36
N ASN A 76 2.13 3.88 -18.98
CA ASN A 76 3.50 4.09 -19.45
C ASN A 76 4.48 4.18 -18.27
N TYR A 77 5.76 3.89 -18.51
CA TYR A 77 6.77 4.00 -17.47
C TYR A 77 6.85 5.40 -16.84
N LYS A 78 6.70 6.46 -17.63
CA LYS A 78 6.64 7.86 -17.14
C LYS A 78 5.50 8.08 -16.17
N ASP A 79 4.39 7.39 -16.40
CA ASP A 79 3.21 7.47 -15.54
C ASP A 79 3.36 6.65 -14.26
N GLN A 80 4.22 5.61 -14.23
CA GLN A 80 4.48 4.85 -13.01
C GLN A 80 5.04 5.73 -11.89
N ARG A 81 5.99 6.61 -12.19
CA ARG A 81 6.48 7.58 -11.22
C ARG A 81 5.40 8.57 -10.82
N LYS A 82 4.68 9.15 -11.79
CA LYS A 82 3.61 10.13 -11.55
C LYS A 82 2.52 9.57 -10.64
N PHE A 83 2.16 8.28 -10.80
CA PHE A 83 1.11 7.60 -10.04
C PHE A 83 1.67 6.72 -8.92
N SER A 84 2.86 7.03 -8.40
CA SER A 84 3.41 6.45 -7.18
C SER A 84 3.24 7.39 -5.98
N GLN A 85 3.53 6.87 -4.80
CA GLN A 85 3.62 7.67 -3.59
C GLN A 85 4.97 8.41 -3.57
N HIS A 86 4.95 9.71 -3.30
CA HIS A 86 6.13 10.58 -3.21
C HIS A 86 6.40 11.06 -1.78
N TYR A 87 5.35 11.17 -0.99
CA TYR A 87 5.41 11.67 0.38
C TYR A 87 4.91 10.64 1.38
N VAL A 88 5.47 10.66 2.57
CA VAL A 88 5.21 9.70 3.64
C VAL A 88 4.89 10.46 4.90
N ASP A 89 3.76 10.12 5.53
CA ASP A 89 3.41 10.66 6.83
C ASP A 89 4.00 9.77 7.92
N VAL A 90 4.68 10.39 8.87
CA VAL A 90 5.37 9.75 10.00
C VAL A 90 5.11 10.53 11.29
N LEU A 91 5.26 9.87 12.44
CA LEU A 91 5.29 10.57 13.73
C LEU A 91 6.74 10.98 14.05
N SER A 92 7.00 12.27 14.12
CA SER A 92 8.28 12.78 14.59
C SER A 92 8.36 12.66 16.11
N LEU A 93 9.32 11.87 16.60
CA LEU A 93 9.56 11.70 18.03
C LEU A 93 10.24 12.95 18.65
N GLU A 94 10.93 13.71 17.83
CA GLU A 94 11.58 14.95 18.25
C GLU A 94 10.58 16.09 18.40
N GLN A 95 9.62 16.19 17.47
CA GLN A 95 8.62 17.24 17.44
C GLN A 95 7.29 16.86 18.10
N ASN A 96 7.12 15.59 18.48
CA ASN A 96 5.89 15.03 19.04
C ASN A 96 4.64 15.34 18.19
N LYS A 97 4.75 15.25 16.86
CA LYS A 97 3.66 15.52 15.92
C LYS A 97 3.74 14.69 14.65
N LEU A 98 2.63 14.62 13.96
CA LEU A 98 2.55 14.09 12.59
C LEU A 98 3.26 15.07 11.64
N ILE A 99 4.18 14.54 10.82
CA ILE A 99 4.88 15.30 9.79
C ILE A 99 4.90 14.50 8.47
N THR A 100 5.12 15.22 7.39
CA THR A 100 5.28 14.63 6.05
C THR A 100 6.73 14.77 5.59
N LYS A 101 7.31 13.69 5.08
CA LYS A 101 8.66 13.63 4.52
C LYS A 101 8.64 13.09 3.09
N SER A 102 9.67 13.36 2.30
CA SER A 102 9.82 12.71 1.01
C SER A 102 10.22 11.25 1.16
N ILE A 103 9.84 10.41 0.19
CA ILE A 103 10.25 9.01 0.18
C ILE A 103 11.78 8.88 0.07
N ASP A 104 12.43 9.73 -0.72
CA ASP A 104 13.88 9.70 -0.93
C ASP A 104 14.62 9.94 0.39
N GLU A 105 14.14 10.87 1.22
CA GLU A 105 14.69 11.12 2.56
C GLU A 105 14.60 9.89 3.45
N LEU A 106 13.43 9.23 3.50
CA LEU A 106 13.21 8.09 4.39
C LEU A 106 13.92 6.82 3.94
N ILE A 107 13.89 6.49 2.63
CA ILE A 107 14.54 5.29 2.08
C ILE A 107 16.08 5.40 2.11
N SER A 108 16.62 6.62 2.11
CA SER A 108 18.06 6.84 2.26
C SER A 108 18.57 6.55 3.67
N ASN A 109 17.69 6.58 4.67
CA ASN A 109 18.00 6.21 6.04
C ASN A 109 18.02 4.69 6.24
N ASP A 110 18.52 4.25 7.40
CA ASP A 110 18.38 2.85 7.84
C ASP A 110 16.94 2.59 8.29
N ILE A 111 16.19 1.88 7.45
CA ILE A 111 14.82 1.47 7.74
C ILE A 111 14.73 0.08 8.40
N LYS A 112 15.88 -0.51 8.81
CA LYS A 112 15.95 -1.84 9.45
C LYS A 112 15.32 -2.98 8.63
N ALA A 113 15.15 -2.78 7.33
CA ALA A 113 14.60 -3.76 6.38
C ALA A 113 15.27 -3.60 5.02
N ASP A 114 15.11 -4.62 4.16
CA ASP A 114 15.54 -4.52 2.78
C ASP A 114 14.66 -3.49 2.02
N LYS A 115 15.24 -2.34 1.70
CA LYS A 115 14.54 -1.25 1.03
C LYS A 115 14.02 -1.61 -0.36
N GLU A 116 14.64 -2.59 -1.04
CA GLU A 116 14.17 -3.08 -2.33
C GLU A 116 12.80 -3.77 -2.25
N LEU A 117 12.34 -4.18 -1.05
CA LEU A 117 10.97 -4.66 -0.87
C LEU A 117 9.95 -3.60 -1.23
N PHE A 118 10.27 -2.33 -1.01
CA PHE A 118 9.33 -1.22 -1.10
C PHE A 118 9.55 -0.35 -2.32
N ALA A 119 10.82 -0.09 -2.66
CA ALA A 119 11.18 0.90 -3.67
C ALA A 119 12.27 0.40 -4.61
N THR A 120 12.21 0.89 -5.85
CA THR A 120 13.26 0.72 -6.86
C THR A 120 13.82 2.08 -7.28
N ILE A 121 15.09 2.11 -7.70
CA ILE A 121 15.68 3.33 -8.26
C ILE A 121 15.00 3.66 -9.59
N ASP A 122 14.64 4.94 -9.79
CA ASP A 122 14.13 5.44 -11.06
C ASP A 122 15.24 5.37 -12.13
N GLN A 123 15.18 4.33 -12.97
CA GLN A 123 16.20 4.06 -13.99
C GLN A 123 16.29 5.17 -15.05
N GLN A 124 15.19 5.86 -15.36
CA GLN A 124 15.21 6.98 -16.31
C GLN A 124 15.89 8.21 -15.71
N ALA A 125 15.58 8.52 -14.45
CA ALA A 125 16.26 9.60 -13.74
C ALA A 125 17.75 9.28 -13.59
N LEU A 126 18.10 8.05 -13.22
CA LEU A 126 19.49 7.59 -13.11
C LEU A 126 20.25 7.72 -14.43
N ALA A 127 19.67 7.29 -15.55
CA ALA A 127 20.28 7.42 -16.88
C ALA A 127 20.52 8.89 -17.23
N ARG A 128 19.52 9.76 -17.02
CA ARG A 128 19.65 11.20 -17.27
C ARG A 128 20.73 11.85 -16.40
N MET A 129 20.82 11.45 -15.12
CA MET A 129 21.87 11.96 -14.22
C MET A 129 23.27 11.59 -14.70
N ARG A 130 23.45 10.35 -15.20
CA ARG A 130 24.72 9.90 -15.80
C ARG A 130 25.09 10.69 -17.05
N GLU A 131 24.13 10.93 -17.95
CA GLU A 131 24.32 11.74 -19.16
C GLU A 131 24.74 13.17 -18.82
N LEU A 132 24.24 13.74 -17.73
CA LEU A 132 24.52 15.08 -17.25
C LEU A 132 25.77 15.15 -16.33
N GLY A 133 26.44 14.03 -16.06
CA GLY A 133 27.59 13.97 -15.14
C GLY A 133 27.24 14.27 -13.68
N LEU A 134 25.98 14.08 -13.29
CA LEU A 134 25.50 14.28 -11.90
C LEU A 134 25.79 13.05 -11.04
N ASP A 135 25.81 13.26 -9.73
CA ASP A 135 26.02 12.16 -8.75
C ASP A 135 24.86 11.13 -8.80
N SER A 136 25.14 9.98 -9.39
CA SER A 136 24.19 8.89 -9.53
C SER A 136 23.71 8.29 -8.18
N SER A 137 24.42 8.55 -7.07
CA SER A 137 24.00 8.10 -5.74
C SER A 137 22.74 8.82 -5.22
N GLN A 138 22.41 9.97 -5.82
CA GLN A 138 21.25 10.78 -5.51
C GLN A 138 20.04 10.44 -6.40
N ALA A 139 20.08 9.34 -7.16
CA ALA A 139 18.97 8.96 -8.01
C ALA A 139 17.70 8.68 -7.18
N PRO A 140 16.56 9.25 -7.57
CA PRO A 140 15.32 9.13 -6.81
C PRO A 140 14.75 7.71 -6.84
N TYR A 141 13.92 7.40 -5.84
CA TYR A 141 13.22 6.13 -5.72
C TYR A 141 11.78 6.21 -6.21
N ILE A 142 11.26 5.08 -6.66
CA ILE A 142 9.84 4.86 -6.96
C ILE A 142 9.32 3.79 -6.00
N LEU A 143 8.29 4.10 -5.22
CA LEU A 143 7.58 3.12 -4.40
C LEU A 143 6.69 2.25 -5.30
N ASP A 144 7.19 1.09 -5.67
CA ASP A 144 6.49 0.15 -6.55
C ASP A 144 6.12 -1.18 -5.87
N PHE A 145 6.77 -1.50 -4.74
CA PHE A 145 6.56 -2.71 -3.94
C PHE A 145 6.77 -4.03 -4.73
N LYS A 146 7.47 -4.01 -5.86
CA LYS A 146 7.60 -5.18 -6.74
C LYS A 146 8.20 -6.39 -6.06
N LYS A 147 9.31 -6.20 -5.33
CA LYS A 147 9.98 -7.31 -4.63
C LYS A 147 9.11 -7.87 -3.50
N LEU A 148 8.44 -7.00 -2.75
CA LEU A 148 7.47 -7.40 -1.73
C LEU A 148 6.35 -8.27 -2.32
N LEU A 149 5.73 -7.79 -3.39
CA LEU A 149 4.57 -8.43 -4.01
C LEU A 149 4.93 -9.71 -4.77
N GLY A 150 6.12 -9.79 -5.34
CA GLY A 150 6.54 -10.93 -6.17
C GLY A 150 7.44 -11.95 -5.50
N LYS A 151 8.11 -11.60 -4.37
CA LYS A 151 9.15 -12.44 -3.75
C LYS A 151 8.90 -12.79 -2.28
N THR A 152 7.79 -12.32 -1.70
CA THR A 152 7.44 -12.64 -0.31
C THR A 152 6.09 -13.35 -0.21
N LYS A 153 5.80 -13.91 0.97
CA LYS A 153 4.50 -14.50 1.28
C LYS A 153 3.43 -13.46 1.65
N PHE A 154 3.77 -12.17 1.67
CA PHE A 154 2.88 -11.11 2.11
C PHE A 154 1.55 -11.09 1.34
N PRO A 155 1.50 -11.10 -0.01
CA PRO A 155 0.22 -11.05 -0.74
C PRO A 155 -0.65 -12.28 -0.47
N THR A 156 -0.05 -13.46 -0.44
CA THR A 156 -0.78 -14.71 -0.16
C THR A 156 -1.39 -14.66 1.24
N LEU A 157 -0.63 -14.24 2.25
CA LEU A 157 -1.13 -14.14 3.62
C LEU A 157 -2.25 -13.10 3.73
N MET A 158 -2.14 -11.97 3.06
CA MET A 158 -3.20 -10.95 3.04
C MET A 158 -4.49 -11.48 2.39
N ARG A 159 -4.39 -12.24 1.30
CA ARG A 159 -5.54 -12.90 0.68
C ARG A 159 -6.19 -13.90 1.64
N ASP A 160 -5.41 -14.72 2.33
CA ASP A 160 -5.90 -15.71 3.27
C ASP A 160 -6.59 -15.06 4.48
N ILE A 161 -6.05 -13.95 5.00
CA ILE A 161 -6.67 -13.14 6.05
C ILE A 161 -8.04 -12.64 5.60
N LEU A 162 -8.12 -12.00 4.42
CA LEU A 162 -9.35 -11.44 3.89
C LEU A 162 -10.40 -12.53 3.63
N ALA A 163 -10.01 -13.67 3.04
CA ALA A 163 -10.89 -14.80 2.79
C ALA A 163 -11.43 -15.38 4.11
N THR A 164 -10.57 -15.56 5.11
CA THR A 164 -10.95 -16.07 6.43
C THR A 164 -11.96 -15.15 7.10
N LEU A 165 -11.67 -13.85 7.15
CA LEU A 165 -12.56 -12.87 7.76
C LEU A 165 -13.90 -12.78 7.03
N SER A 166 -13.90 -12.72 5.71
CA SER A 166 -15.12 -12.70 4.91
C SER A 166 -15.99 -13.95 5.16
N LYS A 167 -15.35 -15.12 5.28
CA LYS A 167 -16.06 -16.35 5.62
C LYS A 167 -16.70 -16.31 7.01
N VAL A 168 -15.97 -15.80 8.02
CA VAL A 168 -16.47 -15.69 9.40
C VAL A 168 -17.62 -14.70 9.49
N TYR A 169 -17.51 -13.56 8.81
CA TYR A 169 -18.59 -12.55 8.77
C TYR A 169 -19.77 -12.97 7.87
N ASN A 170 -19.58 -14.01 7.03
CA ASN A 170 -20.50 -14.39 5.97
C ASN A 170 -20.91 -13.19 5.08
N TYR A 171 -19.99 -12.26 4.88
CA TYR A 171 -20.15 -11.03 4.13
C TYR A 171 -18.77 -10.48 3.72
N PRO A 172 -18.65 -9.80 2.58
CA PRO A 172 -17.41 -9.11 2.23
C PRO A 172 -16.95 -8.14 3.33
N VAL A 173 -15.65 -8.13 3.60
CA VAL A 173 -15.05 -7.30 4.63
C VAL A 173 -14.05 -6.30 4.09
N ASP A 174 -13.89 -5.23 4.83
CA ASP A 174 -12.90 -4.18 4.70
C ASP A 174 -12.04 -4.20 5.96
N ILE A 175 -10.73 -4.21 5.81
CA ILE A 175 -9.77 -4.19 6.92
C ILE A 175 -8.82 -3.00 6.81
N GLU A 176 -8.37 -2.52 7.97
CA GLU A 176 -7.19 -1.68 8.07
C GLU A 176 -6.04 -2.48 8.66
N PHE A 177 -4.85 -2.34 8.10
CA PHE A 177 -3.68 -3.10 8.52
C PHE A 177 -2.40 -2.29 8.46
N THR A 178 -1.39 -2.76 9.20
CA THR A 178 0.00 -2.34 9.05
C THR A 178 0.91 -3.56 8.96
N ALA A 179 2.08 -3.38 8.35
CA ALA A 179 3.11 -4.41 8.32
C ALA A 179 4.49 -3.82 8.57
N ASN A 180 5.28 -4.51 9.40
CA ASN A 180 6.67 -4.19 9.69
C ASN A 180 7.55 -5.37 9.26
N PHE A 181 8.65 -5.07 8.59
CA PHE A 181 9.63 -6.03 8.08
C PHE A 181 10.94 -5.90 8.84
N LYS A 182 11.71 -6.98 8.87
CA LYS A 182 13.07 -7.01 9.42
C LYS A 182 14.08 -7.26 8.33
N SER A 183 15.35 -7.11 8.64
CA SER A 183 16.47 -7.34 7.73
C SER A 183 16.56 -8.78 7.20
N ASP A 184 16.03 -9.76 7.93
CA ASP A 184 15.91 -11.16 7.52
C ASP A 184 14.67 -11.43 6.63
N ASN A 185 13.96 -10.39 6.20
CA ASN A 185 12.70 -10.42 5.46
C ASN A 185 11.53 -11.08 6.23
N SER A 186 11.69 -11.41 7.51
CA SER A 186 10.55 -11.74 8.35
C SER A 186 9.67 -10.50 8.56
N PHE A 187 8.37 -10.70 8.71
CA PHE A 187 7.45 -9.57 8.88
C PHE A 187 6.31 -9.90 9.84
N LYS A 188 5.73 -8.86 10.40
CA LYS A 188 4.56 -8.90 11.25
C LYS A 188 3.47 -8.03 10.64
N ILE A 189 2.26 -8.60 10.50
CA ILE A 189 1.04 -7.86 10.14
C ILE A 189 0.27 -7.59 11.43
N ASN A 190 -0.21 -6.35 11.57
CA ASN A 190 -1.17 -5.97 12.60
C ASN A 190 -2.49 -5.62 11.92
N LEU A 191 -3.55 -6.31 12.30
CA LEU A 191 -4.90 -5.98 11.90
C LEU A 191 -5.43 -4.92 12.87
N LEU A 192 -5.77 -3.75 12.36
CA LEU A 192 -6.18 -2.60 13.17
C LEU A 192 -7.70 -2.48 13.26
N GLN A 193 -8.39 -2.78 12.17
CA GLN A 193 -9.85 -2.73 12.07
C GLN A 193 -10.33 -3.81 11.10
N CYS A 194 -11.53 -4.34 11.37
CA CYS A 194 -12.29 -5.16 10.42
C CYS A 194 -13.76 -4.76 10.52
N ARG A 195 -14.38 -4.54 9.38
CA ARG A 195 -15.80 -4.20 9.29
C ARG A 195 -16.43 -4.79 8.02
N PRO A 196 -17.76 -4.97 7.97
CA PRO A 196 -18.44 -5.32 6.74
C PRO A 196 -18.18 -4.26 5.66
N LEU A 197 -17.86 -4.71 4.44
CA LEU A 197 -17.59 -3.85 3.31
C LEU A 197 -18.85 -3.08 2.91
N GLN A 198 -18.81 -1.76 3.03
CA GLN A 198 -19.92 -0.91 2.64
C GLN A 198 -19.78 -0.54 1.16
N THR A 199 -20.52 -1.21 0.30
CA THR A 199 -20.61 -0.87 -1.12
C THR A 199 -22.05 -0.50 -1.47
N ARG A 200 -22.23 0.64 -2.11
CA ARG A 200 -23.49 0.95 -2.79
C ARG A 200 -23.60 -0.04 -3.96
N GLY A 201 -24.51 -1.03 -3.86
CA GLY A 201 -24.79 -1.95 -4.97
C GLY A 201 -24.46 -3.42 -4.75
N LEU A 202 -23.83 -3.86 -3.66
CA LEU A 202 -23.74 -5.28 -3.27
C LEU A 202 -25.01 -5.79 -2.54
N GLY A 203 -26.05 -4.97 -2.44
CA GLY A 203 -27.38 -5.40 -1.99
C GLY A 203 -28.02 -6.33 -3.02
N LYS A 204 -28.96 -7.18 -2.57
CA LYS A 204 -29.76 -8.01 -3.47
C LYS A 204 -30.31 -7.13 -4.60
N PRO A 205 -30.29 -7.60 -5.86
CA PRO A 205 -30.86 -6.82 -6.97
C PRO A 205 -32.29 -6.44 -6.62
N VAL A 206 -32.54 -5.15 -6.51
CA VAL A 206 -33.91 -4.62 -6.32
C VAL A 206 -34.65 -4.93 -7.62
N LYS A 207 -35.66 -5.79 -7.56
CA LYS A 207 -36.59 -5.92 -8.70
C LYS A 207 -37.23 -4.58 -8.94
N VAL A 208 -36.94 -3.99 -10.08
CA VAL A 208 -37.64 -2.77 -10.54
C VAL A 208 -39.09 -3.18 -10.71
N PRO A 209 -40.07 -2.50 -10.05
CA PRO A 209 -41.47 -2.80 -10.29
C PRO A 209 -41.80 -2.47 -11.76
N GLU A 210 -42.52 -3.37 -12.43
CA GLU A 210 -43.07 -3.09 -13.75
C GLU A 210 -44.03 -1.89 -13.60
N LEU A 211 -43.70 -0.84 -14.30
CA LEU A 211 -44.62 0.33 -14.41
C LEU A 211 -45.82 -0.09 -15.27
N THR A 212 -46.97 -0.27 -14.66
CA THR A 212 -48.27 -0.42 -15.33
C THR A 212 -48.78 0.92 -15.78
#